data_62963a77fd5a203e129ea0f1555957f6
#
_entry.id   62963a77fd5a203e129ea0f1555957f6
#
_cell.length_a   1.000
_cell.length_b   1.000
_cell.length_c   1.000
_cell.angle_alpha   90.00
_cell.angle_beta   90.00
_cell.angle_gamma   90.00
#
_symmetry.space_group_name_H-M   'P 1'
#
loop_
_entity.id
_entity.type
_entity.pdbx_description
1 polymer ?
#
loop_
_entity_poly.entity_id
_entity_poly.type
_entity_poly.pdbx_seq_one_letter_code
_entity_poly.pdbx_strand_id
1 'polypeptide(L)'
;MPPNRITRGRRMRRALALVTVATALAASLAACGGSDDGSAVDPEADAAVLNEILGRQQAAVVAYGEALPALRGADLAMARRFRVQEQEHVDATTKTLRGLEEPSDPAGETIDAGDFATPVDALDFLYRLESATIDAELNAVSRLTVAWTRPLIAAMAANQAQRLVLIRRALGAPPLETIPEAFETGETSAPEGMMGK
;
A
#
# COMPACT_ATOMS: atom_id res chain seq x y z
N MET A 1 -22.70 -20.61 -71.51
CA MET A 1 -22.49 -20.53 -70.03
C MET A 1 -23.04 -21.80 -69.43
N PRO A 2 -22.21 -22.71 -68.93
CA PRO A 2 -22.70 -23.84 -68.15
C PRO A 2 -22.23 -23.67 -66.68
N PRO A 3 -22.97 -24.25 -65.72
CA PRO A 3 -22.75 -24.05 -64.29
C PRO A 3 -21.69 -25.01 -63.73
N ASN A 4 -20.99 -24.54 -62.76
CA ASN A 4 -19.90 -25.20 -62.08
C ASN A 4 -20.42 -26.18 -61.01
N ARG A 5 -19.92 -27.43 -61.06
CA ARG A 5 -20.32 -28.51 -60.18
C ARG A 5 -19.63 -28.45 -58.83
N ILE A 6 -20.43 -28.56 -57.82
CA ILE A 6 -20.15 -28.72 -56.42
C ILE A 6 -19.39 -30.03 -56.17
N THR A 7 -18.22 -29.97 -55.57
CA THR A 7 -17.59 -31.13 -54.91
C THR A 7 -17.86 -31.10 -53.41
N ARG A 8 -18.91 -31.82 -53.01
CA ARG A 8 -19.13 -32.29 -51.62
C ARG A 8 -18.20 -33.46 -51.36
N GLY A 9 -17.46 -33.45 -50.30
CA GLY A 9 -16.85 -34.67 -49.79
C GLY A 9 -15.45 -34.49 -49.23
N ARG A 10 -15.33 -33.96 -48.01
CA ARG A 10 -14.18 -34.25 -47.09
C ARG A 10 -14.30 -33.52 -45.72
N ARG A 11 -15.44 -33.63 -45.08
CA ARG A 11 -15.57 -33.15 -43.69
C ARG A 11 -16.23 -34.18 -42.80
N MET A 12 -15.60 -35.36 -42.67
CA MET A 12 -16.13 -36.37 -41.77
C MET A 12 -15.08 -37.39 -41.35
N ARG A 13 -13.95 -36.96 -40.79
CA ARG A 13 -12.96 -37.83 -40.10
C ARG A 13 -11.99 -37.08 -39.16
N ARG A 14 -12.40 -35.99 -38.54
CA ARG A 14 -11.56 -35.31 -37.52
C ARG A 14 -12.29 -34.95 -36.22
N ALA A 15 -13.35 -35.68 -35.88
CA ALA A 15 -14.16 -35.39 -34.70
C ALA A 15 -14.10 -36.48 -33.61
N LEU A 16 -13.10 -37.38 -33.63
CA LEU A 16 -13.03 -38.47 -32.64
C LEU A 16 -11.68 -38.62 -31.91
N ALA A 17 -10.84 -37.58 -31.89
CA ALA A 17 -9.53 -37.66 -31.21
C ALA A 17 -9.31 -36.58 -30.12
N LEU A 18 -10.36 -35.90 -29.67
CA LEU A 18 -10.22 -34.77 -28.68
C LEU A 18 -10.98 -34.97 -27.36
N VAL A 19 -11.44 -36.19 -27.06
CA VAL A 19 -12.22 -36.45 -25.82
C VAL A 19 -11.42 -37.21 -24.75
N THR A 20 -10.22 -37.69 -25.03
CA THR A 20 -9.45 -38.53 -24.06
C THR A 20 -8.26 -37.86 -23.35
N VAL A 21 -8.04 -36.54 -23.50
CA VAL A 21 -6.96 -35.83 -22.77
C VAL A 21 -7.48 -34.94 -21.63
N ALA A 22 -8.78 -34.71 -21.55
CA ALA A 22 -9.36 -33.78 -20.55
C ALA A 22 -9.60 -34.38 -19.15
N THR A 23 -9.43 -35.68 -18.95
CA THR A 23 -9.73 -36.35 -17.66
C THR A 23 -8.49 -36.65 -16.79
N ALA A 24 -7.28 -36.40 -17.27
CA ALA A 24 -6.06 -36.68 -16.50
C ALA A 24 -5.46 -35.44 -15.79
N LEU A 25 -5.99 -34.23 -15.98
CA LEU A 25 -5.45 -32.99 -15.37
C LEU A 25 -6.23 -32.53 -14.13
N ALA A 26 -7.33 -33.21 -13.77
CA ALA A 26 -8.14 -32.83 -12.60
C ALA A 26 -7.71 -33.51 -11.29
N ALA A 27 -6.73 -34.44 -11.31
CA ALA A 27 -6.33 -35.19 -10.13
C ALA A 27 -5.01 -34.72 -9.48
N SER A 28 -4.33 -33.72 -10.03
CA SER A 28 -3.05 -33.24 -9.50
C SER A 28 -3.12 -31.88 -8.76
N LEU A 29 -4.30 -31.30 -8.56
CA LEU A 29 -4.50 -30.09 -7.77
C LEU A 29 -4.90 -30.35 -6.30
N ALA A 30 -4.99 -31.60 -5.89
CA ALA A 30 -5.37 -31.97 -4.51
C ALA A 30 -4.19 -32.33 -3.60
N ALA A 31 -2.93 -32.09 -4.02
CA ALA A 31 -1.75 -32.50 -3.24
C ALA A 31 -0.91 -31.31 -2.72
N CYS A 32 -1.42 -30.07 -2.74
CA CYS A 32 -0.92 -28.98 -1.91
C CYS A 32 -1.92 -28.74 -0.76
N GLY A 33 -2.20 -29.80 -0.01
CA GLY A 33 -2.78 -29.71 1.33
C GLY A 33 -1.70 -29.25 2.28
N GLY A 34 -1.34 -27.96 2.26
CA GLY A 34 -0.79 -27.32 3.44
C GLY A 34 -1.88 -27.42 4.51
N SER A 35 -1.52 -27.89 5.68
CA SER A 35 -2.33 -27.77 6.89
C SER A 35 -2.82 -26.33 6.96
N ASP A 36 -4.11 -26.12 6.71
CA ASP A 36 -4.81 -24.92 7.09
C ASP A 36 -4.79 -24.83 8.62
N ASP A 37 -3.71 -24.29 9.17
CA ASP A 37 -3.79 -23.47 10.37
C ASP A 37 -4.44 -22.14 9.95
N GLY A 38 -5.59 -22.23 9.32
CA GLY A 38 -6.38 -21.10 8.88
C GLY A 38 -6.88 -20.36 10.11
N SER A 39 -6.18 -19.31 10.51
CA SER A 39 -6.82 -18.27 11.30
C SER A 39 -8.16 -17.97 10.65
N ALA A 40 -9.25 -18.16 11.40
CA ALA A 40 -10.58 -17.91 10.88
C ALA A 40 -10.62 -16.47 10.33
N VAL A 41 -11.25 -16.29 9.17
CA VAL A 41 -11.47 -14.95 8.62
C VAL A 41 -12.39 -14.20 9.58
N ASP A 42 -11.94 -13.06 10.07
CA ASP A 42 -12.62 -12.24 11.08
C ASP A 42 -12.71 -10.78 10.58
N PRO A 43 -13.80 -10.41 9.90
CA PRO A 43 -13.99 -9.06 9.38
C PRO A 43 -14.08 -8.00 10.49
N GLU A 44 -14.62 -8.31 11.68
CA GLU A 44 -14.71 -7.38 12.80
C GLU A 44 -13.30 -7.07 13.35
N ALA A 45 -12.46 -8.09 13.53
CA ALA A 45 -11.05 -7.89 13.92
C ALA A 45 -10.28 -7.10 12.85
N ASP A 46 -10.50 -7.37 11.57
CA ASP A 46 -9.91 -6.61 10.48
C ASP A 46 -10.38 -5.14 10.48
N ALA A 47 -11.67 -4.90 10.78
CA ALA A 47 -12.19 -3.54 10.88
C ALA A 47 -11.55 -2.77 12.04
N ALA A 48 -11.28 -3.40 13.17
CA ALA A 48 -10.54 -2.79 14.26
C ALA A 48 -9.13 -2.36 13.82
N VAL A 49 -8.39 -3.23 13.12
CA VAL A 49 -7.08 -2.92 12.57
C VAL A 49 -7.15 -1.77 11.54
N LEU A 50 -8.13 -1.80 10.65
CA LEU A 50 -8.30 -0.75 9.64
C LEU A 50 -8.70 0.59 10.25
N ASN A 51 -9.46 0.61 11.34
CA ASN A 51 -9.81 1.83 12.06
C ASN A 51 -8.58 2.43 12.80
N GLU A 52 -7.66 1.61 13.33
CA GLU A 52 -6.36 2.09 13.83
C GLU A 52 -5.57 2.80 12.72
N ILE A 53 -5.46 2.17 11.54
CA ILE A 53 -4.78 2.77 10.37
C ILE A 53 -5.48 4.04 9.90
N LEU A 54 -6.80 4.04 9.84
CA LEU A 54 -7.60 5.21 9.45
C LEU A 54 -7.36 6.41 10.38
N GLY A 55 -7.33 6.18 11.70
CA GLY A 55 -7.03 7.22 12.68
C GLY A 55 -5.66 7.85 12.45
N ARG A 56 -4.64 7.01 12.24
CA ARG A 56 -3.28 7.47 11.91
C ARG A 56 -3.20 8.25 10.60
N GLN A 57 -3.85 7.79 9.54
CA GLN A 57 -3.90 8.48 8.26
C GLN A 57 -4.57 9.87 8.38
N GLN A 58 -5.67 9.97 9.13
CA GLN A 58 -6.32 11.26 9.40
C GLN A 58 -5.40 12.20 10.18
N ALA A 59 -4.71 11.70 11.21
CA ALA A 59 -3.73 12.48 11.96
C ALA A 59 -2.55 12.92 11.06
N ALA A 60 -2.09 12.07 10.14
CA ALA A 60 -1.05 12.42 9.17
C ALA A 60 -1.49 13.55 8.23
N VAL A 61 -2.73 13.55 7.73
CA VAL A 61 -3.28 14.66 6.91
C VAL A 61 -3.20 15.98 7.66
N VAL A 62 -3.51 15.99 8.98
CA VAL A 62 -3.41 17.18 9.84
C VAL A 62 -1.95 17.57 10.01
N ALA A 63 -1.09 16.64 10.41
CA ALA A 63 0.34 16.85 10.65
C ALA A 63 1.08 17.41 9.42
N TYR A 64 0.78 16.90 8.23
CA TYR A 64 1.24 17.51 6.99
C TYR A 64 0.78 18.96 6.85
N GLY A 65 -0.50 19.24 7.19
CA GLY A 65 -1.04 20.60 7.16
C GLY A 65 -0.26 21.57 8.05
N GLU A 66 0.17 21.12 9.23
CA GLU A 66 0.95 21.90 10.20
C GLU A 66 2.39 22.14 9.72
N ALA A 67 2.99 21.18 8.99
CA ALA A 67 4.33 21.35 8.45
C ALA A 67 4.40 22.30 7.22
N LEU A 68 3.32 22.44 6.43
CA LEU A 68 3.34 23.24 5.19
C LEU A 68 3.81 24.69 5.37
N PRO A 69 3.43 25.44 6.44
CA PRO A 69 3.85 26.83 6.60
C PRO A 69 5.36 27.03 6.72
N ALA A 70 6.09 26.02 7.21
CA ALA A 70 7.54 26.07 7.36
C ALA A 70 8.28 25.83 6.03
N LEU A 71 7.64 25.17 5.06
CA LEU A 71 8.25 24.75 3.80
C LEU A 71 8.12 25.83 2.70
N ARG A 72 9.02 25.78 1.70
CA ARG A 72 9.06 26.72 0.55
C ARG A 72 9.39 25.97 -0.75
N GLY A 73 9.09 26.56 -1.88
CA GLY A 73 9.51 26.09 -3.22
C GLY A 73 9.11 24.65 -3.51
N ALA A 74 10.08 23.85 -3.91
CA ALA A 74 9.90 22.43 -4.29
C ALA A 74 9.43 21.57 -3.10
N ASP A 75 9.97 21.82 -1.90
CA ASP A 75 9.64 21.06 -0.70
C ASP A 75 8.18 21.29 -0.28
N LEU A 76 7.70 22.53 -0.38
CA LEU A 76 6.29 22.85 -0.15
C LEU A 76 5.39 22.15 -1.18
N ALA A 77 5.79 22.13 -2.45
CA ALA A 77 5.01 21.44 -3.50
C ALA A 77 4.96 19.93 -3.27
N MET A 78 6.08 19.34 -2.88
CA MET A 78 6.20 17.93 -2.52
C MET A 78 5.29 17.59 -1.33
N ALA A 79 5.40 18.31 -0.22
CA ALA A 79 4.61 18.05 0.98
C ALA A 79 3.10 18.22 0.74
N ARG A 80 2.68 19.21 -0.07
CA ARG A 80 1.28 19.34 -0.51
C ARG A 80 0.81 18.11 -1.28
N ARG A 81 1.63 17.57 -2.17
CA ARG A 81 1.29 16.37 -2.92
C ARG A 81 1.15 15.16 -2.00
N PHE A 82 2.05 15.00 -1.02
CA PHE A 82 1.99 13.89 -0.06
C PHE A 82 0.74 14.00 0.82
N ARG A 83 0.39 15.20 1.30
CA ARG A 83 -0.86 15.41 2.04
C ARG A 83 -2.10 15.00 1.24
N VAL A 84 -2.13 15.27 -0.07
CA VAL A 84 -3.24 14.82 -0.94
C VAL A 84 -3.27 13.29 -1.01
N GLN A 85 -2.11 12.64 -1.12
CA GLN A 85 -2.04 11.17 -1.15
C GLN A 85 -2.46 10.56 0.21
N GLU A 86 -2.15 11.21 1.35
CA GLU A 86 -2.69 10.78 2.65
C GLU A 86 -4.22 10.83 2.66
N GLN A 87 -4.81 11.88 2.11
CA GLN A 87 -6.27 11.94 1.99
C GLN A 87 -6.82 10.82 1.08
N GLU A 88 -6.13 10.49 -0.02
CA GLU A 88 -6.47 9.36 -0.89
C GLU A 88 -6.39 8.03 -0.12
N HIS A 89 -5.43 7.85 0.81
CA HIS A 89 -5.33 6.69 1.70
C HIS A 89 -6.51 6.63 2.68
N VAL A 90 -6.87 7.74 3.33
CA VAL A 90 -8.07 7.85 4.19
C VAL A 90 -9.33 7.40 3.45
N ASP A 91 -9.53 7.90 2.23
CA ASP A 91 -10.70 7.58 1.42
C ASP A 91 -10.74 6.09 1.05
N ALA A 92 -9.58 5.52 0.71
CA ALA A 92 -9.45 4.10 0.35
C ALA A 92 -9.68 3.18 1.56
N THR A 93 -9.13 3.50 2.73
CA THR A 93 -9.35 2.73 3.97
C THR A 93 -10.81 2.79 4.40
N THR A 94 -11.43 3.97 4.34
CA THR A 94 -12.88 4.14 4.61
C THR A 94 -13.74 3.32 3.65
N LYS A 95 -13.38 3.28 2.36
CA LYS A 95 -14.07 2.44 1.37
C LYS A 95 -13.91 0.94 1.67
N THR A 96 -12.75 0.53 2.17
CA THR A 96 -12.45 -0.85 2.53
C THR A 96 -13.32 -1.29 3.72
N LEU A 97 -13.45 -0.47 4.77
CA LEU A 97 -14.36 -0.71 5.90
C LEU A 97 -15.80 -0.92 5.45
N ARG A 98 -16.29 -0.08 4.53
CA ARG A 98 -17.63 -0.27 3.92
C ARG A 98 -17.72 -1.59 3.15
N GLY A 99 -16.65 -2.04 2.51
CA GLY A 99 -16.61 -3.32 1.80
C GLY A 99 -16.63 -4.54 2.73
N LEU A 100 -16.23 -4.36 4.01
CA LEU A 100 -16.39 -5.33 5.08
C LEU A 100 -17.77 -5.27 5.75
N GLU A 101 -18.61 -4.30 5.36
CA GLU A 101 -19.88 -3.97 6.02
C GLU A 101 -19.71 -3.49 7.48
N GLU A 102 -18.52 -2.95 7.81
CA GLU A 102 -18.14 -2.51 9.13
C GLU A 102 -18.09 -0.97 9.23
N PRO A 103 -18.36 -0.43 10.44
CA PRO A 103 -18.35 1.02 10.65
C PRO A 103 -16.94 1.61 10.52
N SER A 104 -16.88 2.84 10.00
CA SER A 104 -15.69 3.67 10.06
C SER A 104 -15.75 4.48 11.36
N ASP A 105 -15.06 3.99 12.38
CA ASP A 105 -14.98 4.59 13.72
C ASP A 105 -13.51 4.64 14.18
N PRO A 106 -12.70 5.50 13.54
CA PRO A 106 -11.28 5.61 13.87
C PRO A 106 -11.10 6.17 15.27
N ALA A 107 -10.23 5.56 16.06
CA ALA A 107 -9.73 6.17 17.28
C ALA A 107 -9.05 7.50 16.93
N GLY A 108 -9.43 8.60 17.59
CA GLY A 108 -8.81 9.89 17.39
C GLY A 108 -7.32 9.82 17.77
N GLU A 109 -6.46 9.70 16.78
CA GLU A 109 -5.00 9.81 16.97
C GLU A 109 -4.58 11.28 16.79
N THR A 110 -3.66 11.76 17.63
CA THR A 110 -3.06 13.08 17.50
C THR A 110 -1.57 12.91 17.34
N ILE A 111 -1.02 13.49 16.28
CA ILE A 111 0.42 13.55 16.04
C ILE A 111 0.85 14.98 16.34
N ASP A 112 1.66 15.13 17.38
CA ASP A 112 2.23 16.44 17.75
C ASP A 112 3.32 16.80 16.75
N ALA A 113 3.07 17.78 15.91
CA ALA A 113 4.03 18.29 14.95
C ALA A 113 5.06 19.23 15.59
N GLY A 114 4.71 19.84 16.72
CA GLY A 114 5.53 20.87 17.36
C GLY A 114 5.66 22.15 16.54
N ASP A 115 6.57 23.00 16.96
CA ASP A 115 6.93 24.22 16.22
C ASP A 115 8.16 23.97 15.34
N PHE A 116 8.08 24.34 14.07
CA PHE A 116 9.18 24.22 13.12
C PHE A 116 9.94 25.55 13.01
N ALA A 117 11.15 25.62 13.54
CA ALA A 117 12.01 26.82 13.44
C ALA A 117 12.58 26.96 12.01
N THR A 118 12.83 25.86 11.32
CA THR A 118 13.43 25.82 9.99
C THR A 118 12.68 24.87 9.04
N PRO A 119 12.85 25.02 7.70
CA PRO A 119 12.35 24.02 6.76
C PRO A 119 12.91 22.61 6.98
N VAL A 120 14.14 22.51 7.50
CA VAL A 120 14.79 21.23 7.81
C VAL A 120 14.06 20.51 8.94
N ASP A 121 13.64 21.23 9.99
CA ASP A 121 12.88 20.64 11.10
C ASP A 121 11.56 20.04 10.60
N ALA A 122 10.87 20.75 9.69
CA ALA A 122 9.64 20.26 9.10
C ALA A 122 9.87 19.03 8.21
N LEU A 123 10.95 19.00 7.42
CA LEU A 123 11.30 17.83 6.59
C LEU A 123 11.69 16.63 7.45
N ASP A 124 12.46 16.84 8.52
CA ASP A 124 12.83 15.78 9.45
C ASP A 124 11.60 15.19 10.18
N PHE A 125 10.67 16.07 10.59
CA PHE A 125 9.38 15.64 11.13
C PHE A 125 8.60 14.78 10.11
N LEU A 126 8.49 15.22 8.84
CA LEU A 126 7.80 14.47 7.80
C LEU A 126 8.49 13.13 7.52
N TYR A 127 9.81 13.07 7.61
CA TYR A 127 10.57 11.83 7.50
C TYR A 127 10.16 10.82 8.59
N ARG A 128 10.14 11.27 9.86
CA ARG A 128 9.72 10.43 10.99
C ARG A 128 8.25 10.00 10.88
N LEU A 129 7.38 10.91 10.44
CA LEU A 129 5.97 10.64 10.21
C LEU A 129 5.77 9.50 9.21
N GLU A 130 6.40 9.59 8.03
CA GLU A 130 6.30 8.55 7.00
C GLU A 130 6.87 7.22 7.49
N SER A 131 8.04 7.23 8.16
CA SER A 131 8.65 6.01 8.69
C SER A 131 7.75 5.32 9.71
N ALA A 132 7.17 6.07 10.66
CA ALA A 132 6.25 5.53 11.66
C ALA A 132 4.94 5.01 11.04
N THR A 133 4.47 5.63 9.96
CA THR A 133 3.26 5.18 9.26
C THR A 133 3.51 3.89 8.49
N ILE A 134 4.67 3.76 7.82
CA ILE A 134 5.09 2.51 7.17
C ILE A 134 5.13 1.35 8.18
N ASP A 135 5.72 1.57 9.36
CA ASP A 135 5.78 0.55 10.40
C ASP A 135 4.39 0.10 10.85
N ALA A 136 3.50 1.05 11.12
CA ALA A 136 2.11 0.75 11.49
C ALA A 136 1.37 -0.04 10.41
N GLU A 137 1.54 0.32 9.13
CA GLU A 137 0.91 -0.37 8.00
C GLU A 137 1.46 -1.79 7.80
N LEU A 138 2.78 -2.00 7.91
CA LEU A 138 3.38 -3.33 7.84
C LEU A 138 2.88 -4.24 8.98
N ASN A 139 2.78 -3.69 10.20
CA ASN A 139 2.20 -4.40 11.33
C ASN A 139 0.73 -4.75 11.09
N ALA A 140 -0.05 -3.83 10.52
CA ALA A 140 -1.44 -4.06 10.17
C ALA A 140 -1.60 -5.20 9.15
N VAL A 141 -0.78 -5.24 8.09
CA VAL A 141 -0.80 -6.31 7.07
C VAL A 141 -0.71 -7.70 7.71
N SER A 142 0.13 -7.86 8.74
CA SER A 142 0.32 -9.15 9.43
C SER A 142 -0.89 -9.57 10.27
N ARG A 143 -1.71 -8.62 10.73
CA ARG A 143 -2.90 -8.82 11.58
C ARG A 143 -4.18 -9.07 10.79
N LEU A 144 -4.27 -8.56 9.54
CA LEU A 144 -5.44 -8.70 8.69
C LEU A 144 -5.67 -10.16 8.28
N THR A 145 -6.89 -10.64 8.40
CA THR A 145 -7.31 -12.01 8.09
C THR A 145 -8.02 -12.12 6.74
N VAL A 146 -8.75 -11.09 6.33
CA VAL A 146 -9.43 -10.99 5.04
C VAL A 146 -8.42 -10.72 3.94
N ALA A 147 -8.17 -11.68 3.08
CA ALA A 147 -7.04 -11.66 2.13
C ALA A 147 -7.01 -10.44 1.19
N TRP A 148 -8.17 -9.90 0.77
CA TRP A 148 -8.24 -8.79 -0.17
C TRP A 148 -7.95 -7.41 0.47
N THR A 149 -7.92 -7.30 1.81
CA THR A 149 -7.58 -6.05 2.51
C THR A 149 -6.07 -5.80 2.53
N ARG A 150 -5.27 -6.86 2.66
CA ARG A 150 -3.80 -6.79 2.77
C ARG A 150 -3.10 -6.05 1.63
N PRO A 151 -3.42 -6.31 0.33
CA PRO A 151 -2.75 -5.64 -0.78
C PRO A 151 -2.92 -4.12 -0.77
N LEU A 152 -4.05 -3.62 -0.26
CA LEU A 152 -4.28 -2.18 -0.16
C LEU A 152 -3.30 -1.54 0.83
N ILE A 153 -3.23 -2.08 2.05
CA ILE A 153 -2.35 -1.53 3.11
C ILE A 153 -0.87 -1.67 2.70
N ALA A 154 -0.49 -2.82 2.13
CA ALA A 154 0.86 -2.99 1.60
C ALA A 154 1.21 -2.00 0.48
N ALA A 155 0.25 -1.64 -0.38
CA ALA A 155 0.45 -0.63 -1.42
C ALA A 155 0.61 0.78 -0.84
N MET A 156 -0.08 1.11 0.26
CA MET A 156 0.09 2.37 0.97
C MET A 156 1.48 2.47 1.58
N ALA A 157 1.94 1.44 2.30
CA ALA A 157 3.30 1.38 2.84
C ALA A 157 4.37 1.54 1.73
N ALA A 158 4.19 0.88 0.59
CA ALA A 158 5.09 1.01 -0.56
C ALA A 158 5.09 2.43 -1.16
N ASN A 159 3.93 3.11 -1.19
CA ASN A 159 3.84 4.50 -1.64
C ASN A 159 4.59 5.44 -0.69
N GLN A 160 4.43 5.26 0.62
CA GLN A 160 5.12 6.06 1.64
C GLN A 160 6.63 5.82 1.62
N ALA A 161 7.09 4.57 1.40
CA ALA A 161 8.52 4.28 1.23
C ALA A 161 9.15 5.06 0.06
N GLN A 162 8.41 5.26 -1.04
CA GLN A 162 8.87 6.12 -2.14
C GLN A 162 8.98 7.59 -1.72
N ARG A 163 8.11 8.07 -0.83
CA ARG A 163 8.17 9.44 -0.31
C ARG A 163 9.41 9.67 0.56
N LEU A 164 9.83 8.66 1.35
CA LEU A 164 11.07 8.75 2.13
C LEU A 164 12.28 9.10 1.28
N VAL A 165 12.39 8.50 0.08
CA VAL A 165 13.48 8.82 -0.88
C VAL A 165 13.49 10.30 -1.24
N LEU A 166 12.31 10.88 -1.49
CA LEU A 166 12.18 12.28 -1.87
C LEU A 166 12.46 13.23 -0.69
N ILE A 167 12.01 12.87 0.52
CA ILE A 167 12.27 13.66 1.74
C ILE A 167 13.77 13.61 2.07
N ARG A 168 14.43 12.45 2.01
CA ARG A 168 15.88 12.32 2.21
C ARG A 168 16.66 13.20 1.23
N ARG A 169 16.23 13.23 -0.02
CA ARG A 169 16.81 14.11 -1.03
C ARG A 169 16.62 15.59 -0.67
N ALA A 170 15.44 15.96 -0.20
CA ALA A 170 15.16 17.34 0.25
C ALA A 170 15.99 17.73 1.47
N LEU A 171 16.29 16.77 2.36
CA LEU A 171 17.21 16.91 3.48
C LEU A 171 18.69 16.99 3.07
N GLY A 172 19.00 16.84 1.78
CA GLY A 172 20.35 16.97 1.23
C GLY A 172 21.17 15.69 1.23
N ALA A 173 20.55 14.52 1.41
CA ALA A 173 21.25 13.24 1.33
C ALA A 173 21.90 13.03 -0.05
N PRO A 174 23.13 12.48 -0.12
CA PRO A 174 23.77 12.07 -1.35
C PRO A 174 22.89 11.06 -2.11
N PRO A 175 23.01 10.97 -3.46
CA PRO A 175 22.08 10.15 -4.29
C PRO A 175 21.93 8.68 -3.85
N LEU A 176 23.00 8.04 -3.36
CA LEU A 176 22.91 6.66 -2.87
C LEU A 176 22.33 6.57 -1.46
N GLU A 177 22.50 7.60 -0.66
CA GLU A 177 21.99 7.69 0.73
C GLU A 177 20.53 8.16 0.77
N THR A 178 19.93 8.56 -0.36
CA THR A 178 18.49 8.82 -0.44
C THR A 178 17.66 7.55 -0.42
N ILE A 179 18.26 6.39 -0.71
CA ILE A 179 17.59 5.09 -0.64
C ILE A 179 17.53 4.68 0.83
N PRO A 180 16.33 4.40 1.39
CA PRO A 180 16.20 3.89 2.75
C PRO A 180 16.96 2.57 2.94
N GLU A 181 17.40 2.30 4.17
CA GLU A 181 17.94 0.99 4.52
C GLU A 181 16.92 -0.12 4.30
N ALA A 182 17.39 -1.36 4.08
CA ALA A 182 16.54 -2.48 3.66
C ALA A 182 15.38 -2.79 4.64
N PHE A 183 15.55 -2.45 5.92
CA PHE A 183 14.57 -2.69 6.98
C PHE A 183 14.29 -1.43 7.79
N GLU A 184 14.37 -0.25 7.15
CA GLU A 184 14.10 1.02 7.80
C GLU A 184 12.60 1.15 8.07
N THR A 185 12.23 0.96 9.33
CA THR A 185 10.89 1.14 9.87
C THR A 185 10.95 2.11 11.05
N GLY A 186 9.86 2.77 11.30
CA GLY A 186 9.50 3.87 12.22
C GLY A 186 10.35 4.32 13.40
N GLU A 187 11.36 3.59 13.82
CA GLU A 187 12.18 3.96 14.98
C GLU A 187 13.51 4.67 14.61
N THR A 188 13.88 4.65 13.36
CA THR A 188 15.13 5.29 12.92
C THR A 188 14.90 6.78 12.68
N SER A 189 15.46 7.59 13.56
CA SER A 189 15.71 9.02 13.29
C SER A 189 16.45 9.17 11.96
N ALA A 190 16.22 10.28 11.24
CA ALA A 190 17.04 10.59 10.05
C ALA A 190 18.53 10.39 10.41
N PRO A 191 19.34 9.74 9.55
CA PRO A 191 20.74 9.43 9.87
C PRO A 191 21.47 10.65 10.37
N GLU A 192 22.22 10.50 11.47
CA GLU A 192 23.09 11.56 11.98
C GLU A 192 24.04 12.01 10.85
N GLY A 193 23.95 13.25 10.43
CA GLY A 193 24.72 13.80 9.31
C GLY A 193 23.88 14.42 8.20
N MET A 194 22.57 14.18 8.15
CA MET A 194 21.64 14.90 7.27
C MET A 194 21.21 16.25 7.86
N MET A 195 21.41 16.46 9.14
CA MET A 195 21.13 17.72 9.80
C MET A 195 22.33 18.67 9.65
N GLY A 196 22.39 19.36 8.53
CA GLY A 196 23.07 20.63 8.32
C GLY A 196 24.60 20.67 8.46
N LYS A 197 25.31 20.74 7.35
CA LYS A 197 26.51 21.58 7.26
C LYS A 197 26.15 22.95 6.71
#